data_7ace6d97880b7840586eb4ff4c8ac9a3
#
_entry.id   7ace6d97880b7840586eb4ff4c8ac9a3
#
_cell.length_a   1.000
_cell.length_b   1.000
_cell.length_c   1.000
_cell.angle_alpha   90.00
_cell.angle_beta   90.00
_cell.angle_gamma   90.00
#
_symmetry.space_group_name_H-M   'P 1'
#
loop_
_entity.id
_entity.type
_entity.pdbx_description
1 polymer ?
#
loop_
_entity_poly.entity_id
_entity_poly.type
_entity_poly.pdbx_seq_one_letter_code
_entity_poly.pdbx_strand_id
1 'polypeptide(L)' 'MFKIEYERSDGHSNWLKTAYDDPDDADMIAKRLLRGSDGELVRTTVVEQAGYVYSQHVNYGVTA' A
#
# COMPACT_ATOMS: atom_id res chain seq x y z
N MET A 1 5.77 -14.53 -1.30
CA MET A 1 4.91 -13.80 -0.38
C MET A 1 4.88 -12.32 -0.75
N PHE A 2 3.77 -11.66 -0.48
CA PHE A 2 3.55 -10.28 -0.84
C PHE A 2 3.46 -9.43 0.41
N LYS A 3 4.14 -8.29 0.42
CA LYS A 3 4.11 -7.33 1.51
C LYS A 3 3.58 -6.00 1.00
N ILE A 4 3.06 -5.21 1.93
CA ILE A 4 2.50 -3.90 1.60
C ILE A 4 3.36 -2.82 2.24
N GLU A 5 3.85 -1.92 1.40
CA GLU A 5 4.50 -0.69 1.84
C GLU A 5 3.49 0.44 1.74
N TYR A 6 3.51 1.35 2.71
CA TYR A 6 2.65 2.52 2.65
C TYR A 6 3.48 3.78 2.87
N GLU A 7 3.05 4.84 2.21
CA GLU A 7 3.65 6.17 2.37
C GLU A 7 2.62 7.11 2.98
N ARG A 8 3.00 7.77 4.05
CA ARG A 8 2.15 8.74 4.73
C ARG A 8 2.26 10.10 4.07
N SER A 9 1.25 10.94 4.30
CA SER A 9 1.22 12.29 3.74
C SER A 9 2.35 13.18 4.25
N ASP A 10 2.96 12.82 5.40
CA ASP A 10 4.11 13.56 5.93
C ASP A 10 5.44 13.13 5.30
N GLY A 11 5.42 12.19 4.35
CA GLY A 11 6.60 11.73 3.65
C GLY A 11 7.25 10.48 4.22
N HIS A 12 6.76 9.97 5.33
CA HIS A 12 7.32 8.74 5.93
C HIS A 12 6.73 7.51 5.27
N SER A 13 7.58 6.51 5.04
CA SER A 13 7.17 5.22 4.49
C SER A 13 7.43 4.13 5.51
N ASN A 14 6.62 3.09 5.48
CA ASN A 14 6.82 1.93 6.34
C ASN A 14 6.15 0.71 5.71
N TRP A 15 6.39 -0.44 6.33
CA TRP A 15 5.85 -1.72 5.88
C TRP A 15 4.80 -2.22 6.84
N LEU A 16 3.74 -2.83 6.32
CA LEU A 16 2.83 -3.60 7.16
C LEU A 16 3.56 -4.86 7.64
N LYS A 17 3.25 -5.28 8.87
CA LYS A 17 3.87 -6.45 9.46
C LYS A 17 3.39 -7.75 8.82
N THR A 18 2.18 -7.76 8.28
CA THR A 18 1.57 -8.94 7.71
C THR A 18 2.07 -9.19 6.29
N ALA A 19 2.38 -10.45 5.99
CA ALA A 19 2.69 -10.89 4.63
C ALA A 19 1.53 -11.74 4.12
N TYR A 20 1.30 -11.71 2.81
CA TYR A 20 0.17 -12.38 2.18
C TYR A 20 0.67 -13.37 1.12
N ASP A 21 0.06 -14.54 1.06
CA ASP A 21 0.38 -15.53 0.03
C ASP A 21 -0.24 -15.18 -1.31
N ASP A 22 -1.44 -14.61 -1.28
CA ASP A 22 -2.22 -14.31 -2.48
C ASP A 22 -2.05 -12.83 -2.83
N PRO A 23 -1.55 -12.51 -4.04
CA PRO A 23 -1.37 -11.11 -4.45
C PRO A 23 -2.69 -10.35 -4.54
N ASP A 24 -3.80 -11.03 -4.87
CA ASP A 24 -5.09 -10.37 -4.95
C ASP A 24 -5.58 -9.95 -3.57
N ASP A 25 -5.33 -10.76 -2.55
CA ASP A 25 -5.65 -10.40 -1.17
C ASP A 25 -4.82 -9.20 -0.72
N ALA A 26 -3.52 -9.22 -1.01
CA ALA A 26 -2.64 -8.11 -0.67
C ALA A 26 -3.09 -6.82 -1.35
N ASP A 27 -3.44 -6.92 -2.63
CA ASP A 27 -3.90 -5.77 -3.40
C ASP A 27 -5.18 -5.18 -2.83
N MET A 28 -6.14 -6.03 -2.45
CA MET A 28 -7.39 -5.59 -1.85
C MET A 28 -7.15 -4.88 -0.52
N ILE A 29 -6.27 -5.43 0.31
CA ILE A 29 -5.93 -4.80 1.59
C ILE A 29 -5.24 -3.45 1.36
N ALA A 30 -4.34 -3.38 0.39
CA ALA A 30 -3.66 -2.13 0.06
C ALA A 30 -4.65 -1.04 -0.35
N LYS A 31 -5.64 -1.39 -1.17
CA LYS A 31 -6.69 -0.44 -1.57
C LYS A 31 -7.50 0.04 -0.38
N ARG A 32 -7.89 -0.90 0.49
CA ARG A 32 -8.68 -0.56 1.68
C ARG A 32 -7.93 0.35 2.63
N LEU A 33 -6.64 0.08 2.82
CA LEU A 33 -5.80 0.93 3.67
C LEU A 33 -5.76 2.35 3.14
N LEU A 34 -5.55 2.50 1.85
CA LEU A 34 -5.46 3.82 1.24
C LEU A 34 -6.78 4.57 1.38
N ARG A 35 -7.90 3.92 1.05
CA ARG A 35 -9.23 4.54 1.14
C ARG A 35 -9.64 4.85 2.57
N GLY A 36 -9.32 3.95 3.51
CA GLY A 36 -9.70 4.11 4.90
C GLY A 36 -8.82 5.04 5.70
N SER A 37 -7.73 5.51 5.11
CA SER A 37 -6.77 6.35 5.83
C SER A 37 -7.22 7.81 6.00
N ASP A 38 -8.26 8.20 5.30
CA ASP A 38 -8.81 9.56 5.39
C ASP A 38 -7.77 10.63 5.03
N GLY A 39 -6.93 10.32 4.04
CA GLY A 39 -5.90 11.25 3.58
C GLY A 39 -4.57 11.12 4.29
N GLU A 40 -4.46 10.27 5.30
CA GLU A 40 -3.18 10.05 5.98
C GLU A 40 -2.17 9.32 5.11
N LEU A 41 -2.65 8.42 4.25
CA LEU A 41 -1.80 7.69 3.32
C LEU A 41 -1.96 8.25 1.92
N VAL A 42 -0.85 8.42 1.22
CA VAL A 42 -0.86 8.92 -0.15
C VAL A 42 -0.56 7.82 -1.16
N ARG A 43 0.04 6.71 -0.73
CA ARG A 43 0.39 5.60 -1.61
C ARG A 43 0.47 4.31 -0.83
N THR A 44 0.02 3.21 -1.44
CA THR A 44 0.29 1.86 -0.97
C THR A 44 0.85 1.04 -2.13
N THR A 45 1.83 0.19 -1.83
CA THR A 45 2.53 -0.60 -2.84
C THR A 45 2.58 -2.05 -2.39
N VAL A 46 2.14 -2.95 -3.27
CA VAL A 46 2.24 -4.39 -3.02
C VAL A 46 3.53 -4.88 -3.67
N VAL A 47 4.44 -5.43 -2.85
CA VAL A 47 5.76 -5.84 -3.29
C VAL A 47 5.94 -7.33 -3.03
N GLU A 48 6.39 -8.07 -4.07
CA GLU A 48 6.76 -9.47 -3.94
C GLU A 48 8.08 -9.59 -3.17
N GLN A 49 8.20 -10.65 -2.38
CA GLN A 49 9.40 -10.90 -1.57
C GLN A 49 10.68 -10.96 -2.42
N ALA A 50 10.56 -11.35 -3.68
CA ALA A 50 11.69 -11.38 -4.61
C ALA A 50 12.14 -9.97 -5.04
N GLY A 51 11.37 -8.93 -4.72
CA GLY A 51 11.79 -7.55 -4.94
C GLY A 51 11.07 -6.80 -6.04
N TYR A 52 10.07 -7.38 -6.70
CA TYR A 52 9.34 -6.63 -7.73
C TYR A 52 8.01 -6.10 -7.20
N VAL A 53 7.58 -4.98 -7.79
CA VAL A 53 6.29 -4.37 -7.46
C VAL A 53 5.18 -5.10 -8.20
N TYR A 54 4.19 -5.61 -7.45
CA TYR A 54 3.02 -6.26 -8.04
C TYR A 54 1.95 -5.23 -8.43
N SER A 55 1.65 -4.30 -7.53
CA SER A 55 0.67 -3.25 -7.79
C SER A 55 0.96 -2.04 -6.91
N GLN A 56 0.41 -0.89 -7.30
CA GLN A 56 0.58 0.34 -6.56
C GLN A 56 -0.69 1.16 -6.68
N HIS A 57 -1.11 1.75 -5.57
CA HIS A 57 -2.30 2.61 -5.51
C HIS A 57 -1.89 3.96 -4.96
N VAL A 58 -2.33 5.01 -5.62
CA VAL A 58 -2.00 6.39 -5.25
C VAL A 58 -3.31 7.15 -5.04
N ASN A 59 -3.36 7.96 -4.01
CA ASN A 59 -4.53 8.78 -3.71
C ASN A 59 -4.37 10.16 -4.31
N TYR A 60 -4.97 10.38 -5.46
CA TYR A 60 -4.89 11.66 -6.16
C TYR A 60 -5.84 12.72 -5.61
N GLY A 61 -6.81 12.32 -4.79
CA GLY A 61 -7.81 13.23 -4.27
C GLY A 61 -7.30 14.13 -3.15
N VAL A 62 -6.14 13.84 -2.61
CA VAL A 62 -5.58 14.56 -1.47
C VAL A 62 -5.05 15.93 -1.85
N THR A 63 -4.78 16.14 -3.12
CA THR A 63 -4.15 17.37 -3.59
C THR A 63 -5.12 18.50 -3.84
N ALA A 64 -6.37 18.25 -3.68
CA ALA A 64 -7.39 19.25 -3.96
C ALA A 64 -7.32 20.45 -3.01
#